data_30d1813e9dc1e060d30943844ffd4a9f
#
_entry.id   30d1813e9dc1e060d30943844ffd4a9f
#
_cell.length_a   1.000
_cell.length_b   1.000
_cell.length_c   1.000
_cell.angle_alpha   90.00
_cell.angle_beta   90.00
_cell.angle_gamma   90.00
#
_symmetry.space_group_name_H-M   'P 1'
#
loop_
_entity.id
_entity.type
_entity.pdbx_description
1 polymer ?
#
loop_
_entity_poly.entity_id
_entity_poly.type
_entity_poly.pdbx_seq_one_letter_code
_entity_poly.pdbx_strand_id
1 'polypeptide(L)'
;MVAERTADTRPQIDEALVRRLVDTQFPQWAGLALKLLNPAGSDHVIYRLGEELSVRLPRHAGAIGQARREFQWLPQLAPHLPLAIPVPVGVGDPDFGYPWPWAVSRWLDGEVATVDALGDSARAAVELAQFLAALQRFAPEDIPAGNTREDLTSRPLSDRDRATRVAIAKVDGVFDTTAMTELWNAALSAPGWDRSPVWFHGDFHTGNLLTSDGRLSAVIDFGGLGMGDPACDLMIAFTLMSANSRAAFRDVLGVDDATWMRGRGWALATGLNAYASYAAVNPRVAVQTTRQITQALIG
;
A
#
# COMPACT_ATOMS: atom_id res chain seq x y z
N MET A 1 -14.81 36.18 -19.04
CA MET A 1 -15.20 34.81 -18.64
C MET A 1 -14.32 34.45 -17.46
N VAL A 2 -14.89 34.48 -16.27
CA VAL A 2 -14.22 34.14 -15.01
C VAL A 2 -14.23 32.62 -14.94
N ALA A 3 -13.03 31.99 -14.90
CA ALA A 3 -12.90 30.57 -14.64
C ALA A 3 -13.45 30.30 -13.22
N GLU A 4 -14.56 29.58 -13.14
CA GLU A 4 -15.04 29.01 -11.89
C GLU A 4 -13.92 28.12 -11.31
N ARG A 5 -13.36 28.55 -10.21
CA ARG A 5 -12.59 27.67 -9.33
C ARG A 5 -13.56 26.60 -8.86
N THR A 6 -13.43 25.40 -9.37
CA THR A 6 -14.06 24.22 -8.78
C THR A 6 -13.62 24.18 -7.31
N ALA A 7 -14.57 24.39 -6.41
CA ALA A 7 -14.36 24.27 -4.98
C ALA A 7 -13.74 22.88 -4.71
N ASP A 8 -12.75 22.83 -3.84
CA ASP A 8 -12.15 21.57 -3.35
C ASP A 8 -13.29 20.75 -2.71
N THR A 9 -13.78 19.74 -3.43
CA THR A 9 -14.96 18.95 -3.05
C THR A 9 -14.61 17.89 -1.98
N ARG A 10 -13.48 18.06 -1.27
CA ARG A 10 -13.13 17.15 -0.19
C ARG A 10 -14.05 17.35 1.00
N PRO A 11 -14.68 16.28 1.51
CA PRO A 11 -15.52 16.40 2.69
C PRO A 11 -14.68 16.85 3.90
N GLN A 12 -15.25 17.72 4.71
CA GLN A 12 -14.66 18.05 6.00
C GLN A 12 -14.93 16.87 6.95
N ILE A 13 -13.86 16.17 7.37
CA ILE A 13 -13.95 15.01 8.25
C ILE A 13 -13.40 15.43 9.61
N ASP A 14 -14.27 15.72 10.54
CA ASP A 14 -13.95 16.03 11.93
C ASP A 14 -14.47 14.95 12.90
N GLU A 15 -14.10 15.04 14.16
CA GLU A 15 -14.50 14.10 15.19
C GLU A 15 -16.02 14.06 15.39
N ALA A 16 -16.70 15.19 15.27
CA ALA A 16 -18.14 15.27 15.46
C ALA A 16 -18.89 14.49 14.36
N LEU A 17 -18.45 14.61 13.11
CA LEU A 17 -18.99 13.83 12.00
C LEU A 17 -18.75 12.34 12.23
N VAL A 18 -17.49 11.95 12.55
CA VAL A 18 -17.13 10.53 12.77
C VAL A 18 -17.92 9.95 13.93
N ARG A 19 -18.10 10.70 15.03
CA ARG A 19 -18.93 10.31 16.17
C ARG A 19 -20.37 10.01 15.73
N ARG A 20 -20.99 10.92 15.00
CA ARG A 20 -22.37 10.75 14.52
C ARG A 20 -22.51 9.53 13.60
N LEU A 21 -21.56 9.33 12.69
CA LEU A 21 -21.56 8.18 11.79
C LEU A 21 -21.48 6.87 12.58
N VAL A 22 -20.53 6.76 13.54
CA VAL A 22 -20.33 5.57 14.35
C VAL A 22 -21.55 5.31 15.24
N ASP A 23 -22.00 6.30 16.01
CA ASP A 23 -23.08 6.11 16.98
C ASP A 23 -24.41 5.75 16.31
N THR A 24 -24.65 6.25 15.09
CA THR A 24 -25.88 5.96 14.35
C THR A 24 -25.85 4.61 13.66
N GLN A 25 -24.73 4.26 13.02
CA GLN A 25 -24.67 3.05 12.17
C GLN A 25 -24.14 1.82 12.92
N PHE A 26 -23.41 2.04 14.02
CA PHE A 26 -22.83 1.00 14.85
C PHE A 26 -23.10 1.25 16.34
N PRO A 27 -24.37 1.14 16.80
CA PRO A 27 -24.75 1.45 18.19
C PRO A 27 -24.00 0.61 19.22
N GLN A 28 -23.49 -0.58 18.85
CA GLN A 28 -22.65 -1.40 19.72
C GLN A 28 -21.30 -0.77 20.05
N TRP A 29 -20.84 0.24 19.31
CA TRP A 29 -19.60 0.97 19.52
C TRP A 29 -19.84 2.44 19.89
N ALA A 30 -21.11 2.82 20.07
CA ALA A 30 -21.48 4.18 20.46
C ALA A 30 -20.81 4.57 21.78
N GLY A 31 -20.33 5.80 21.86
CA GLY A 31 -19.68 6.34 23.05
C GLY A 31 -18.24 5.88 23.28
N LEU A 32 -17.68 4.94 22.51
CA LEU A 32 -16.26 4.62 22.59
C LEU A 32 -15.41 5.85 22.26
N ALA A 33 -14.28 6.03 22.94
CA ALA A 33 -13.36 7.14 22.70
C ALA A 33 -12.86 7.17 21.25
N LEU A 34 -12.87 8.34 20.63
CA LEU A 34 -12.23 8.60 19.32
C LEU A 34 -10.91 9.33 19.53
N LYS A 35 -9.87 8.87 18.86
CA LYS A 35 -8.56 9.53 18.86
C LYS A 35 -8.04 9.62 17.43
N LEU A 36 -7.93 10.83 16.91
CA LEU A 36 -7.38 11.07 15.57
C LEU A 36 -5.95 10.56 15.48
N LEU A 37 -5.68 9.74 14.47
CA LEU A 37 -4.31 9.34 14.12
C LEU A 37 -3.66 10.45 13.27
N ASN A 38 -2.52 10.97 13.75
CA ASN A 38 -1.78 11.99 13.04
C ASN A 38 -0.25 11.71 13.15
N PRO A 39 0.48 11.60 12.04
CA PRO A 39 -0.03 11.70 10.66
C PRO A 39 -0.81 10.45 10.25
N ALA A 40 -1.92 10.66 9.55
CA ALA A 40 -2.62 9.64 8.80
C ALA A 40 -2.06 9.53 7.38
N GLY A 41 -2.34 8.43 6.68
CA GLY A 41 -2.01 8.28 5.26
C GLY A 41 -2.70 9.34 4.37
N SER A 42 -2.34 9.37 3.08
CA SER A 42 -2.86 10.33 2.10
C SER A 42 -4.35 10.12 1.79
N ASP A 43 -4.80 8.88 1.81
CA ASP A 43 -6.10 8.46 1.28
C ASP A 43 -7.25 8.51 2.28
N HIS A 44 -6.94 8.36 3.57
CA HIS A 44 -7.94 8.27 4.64
C HIS A 44 -7.67 9.23 5.80
N VAL A 45 -8.76 9.64 6.45
CA VAL A 45 -8.73 10.07 7.86
C VAL A 45 -8.94 8.83 8.70
N ILE A 46 -8.08 8.63 9.71
CA ILE A 46 -8.11 7.46 10.56
C ILE A 46 -8.28 7.90 12.01
N TYR A 47 -9.26 7.32 12.68
CA TYR A 47 -9.43 7.45 14.13
C TYR A 47 -9.26 6.09 14.80
N ARG A 48 -8.55 6.03 15.92
CA ARG A 48 -8.68 4.90 16.85
C ARG A 48 -10.03 5.04 17.56
N LEU A 49 -10.79 3.95 17.63
CA LEU A 49 -12.10 3.88 18.27
C LEU A 49 -12.02 2.88 19.43
N GLY A 50 -12.07 3.39 20.65
CA GLY A 50 -11.74 2.61 21.83
C GLY A 50 -10.31 2.08 21.78
N GLU A 51 -10.07 0.90 22.33
CA GLU A 51 -8.75 0.26 22.36
C GLU A 51 -8.50 -0.70 21.17
N GLU A 52 -9.55 -1.26 20.60
CA GLU A 52 -9.47 -2.41 19.68
C GLU A 52 -9.85 -2.12 18.24
N LEU A 53 -10.31 -0.90 17.93
CA LEU A 53 -10.88 -0.58 16.63
C LEU A 53 -10.24 0.66 16.00
N SER A 54 -10.35 0.74 14.68
CA SER A 54 -10.05 1.94 13.89
C SER A 54 -11.21 2.26 12.97
N VAL A 55 -11.46 3.56 12.75
CA VAL A 55 -12.41 4.07 11.76
C VAL A 55 -11.61 4.73 10.64
N ARG A 56 -11.85 4.32 9.39
CA ARG A 56 -11.16 4.81 8.20
C ARG A 56 -12.15 5.44 7.24
N LEU A 57 -12.01 6.74 7.00
CA LEU A 57 -12.87 7.50 6.09
C LEU A 57 -12.04 8.00 4.90
N PRO A 58 -12.40 7.66 3.64
CA PRO A 58 -11.80 8.22 2.45
C PRO A 58 -11.74 9.76 2.46
N ARG A 59 -10.63 10.33 1.97
CA ARG A 59 -10.45 11.79 1.81
C ARG A 59 -10.82 12.28 0.42
N HIS A 60 -10.86 11.39 -0.57
CA HIS A 60 -11.09 11.71 -1.98
C HIS A 60 -11.67 10.52 -2.74
N ALA A 61 -12.20 10.80 -3.92
CA ALA A 61 -12.89 9.82 -4.75
C ALA A 61 -12.04 8.61 -5.15
N GLY A 62 -10.72 8.76 -5.25
CA GLY A 62 -9.80 7.65 -5.60
C GLY A 62 -9.71 6.55 -4.54
N ALA A 63 -10.12 6.83 -3.29
CA ALA A 63 -10.14 5.86 -2.20
C ALA A 63 -11.54 5.20 -2.01
N ILE A 64 -12.54 5.57 -2.82
CA ILE A 64 -13.87 4.96 -2.79
C ILE A 64 -13.76 3.51 -3.26
N GLY A 65 -14.43 2.61 -2.56
CA GLY A 65 -14.42 1.18 -2.89
C GLY A 65 -13.39 0.36 -2.13
N GLN A 66 -12.34 0.97 -1.59
CA GLN A 66 -11.36 0.25 -0.75
C GLN A 66 -12.04 -0.41 0.45
N ALA A 67 -12.89 0.31 1.18
CA ALA A 67 -13.59 -0.21 2.35
C ALA A 67 -14.40 -1.49 2.04
N ARG A 68 -15.16 -1.50 0.94
CA ARG A 68 -15.97 -2.68 0.53
C ARG A 68 -15.10 -3.84 0.08
N ARG A 69 -14.02 -3.58 -0.67
CA ARG A 69 -13.07 -4.60 -1.13
C ARG A 69 -12.33 -5.23 0.06
N GLU A 70 -11.82 -4.41 0.98
CA GLU A 70 -11.16 -4.89 2.19
C GLU A 70 -12.13 -5.73 3.05
N PHE A 71 -13.38 -5.26 3.24
CA PHE A 71 -14.39 -5.98 4.01
C PHE A 71 -14.71 -7.35 3.42
N GLN A 72 -14.69 -7.47 2.10
CA GLN A 72 -14.96 -8.71 1.42
C GLN A 72 -13.78 -9.70 1.53
N TRP A 73 -12.55 -9.24 1.34
CA TRP A 73 -11.42 -10.11 1.12
C TRP A 73 -10.52 -10.31 2.33
N LEU A 74 -10.32 -9.29 3.18
CA LEU A 74 -9.38 -9.42 4.30
C LEU A 74 -9.82 -10.47 5.34
N PRO A 75 -11.12 -10.64 5.68
CA PRO A 75 -11.53 -11.73 6.57
C PRO A 75 -11.21 -13.13 6.02
N GLN A 76 -11.22 -13.30 4.69
CA GLN A 76 -10.90 -14.55 4.05
C GLN A 76 -9.38 -14.79 3.96
N LEU A 77 -8.61 -13.73 3.74
CA LEU A 77 -7.15 -13.78 3.65
C LEU A 77 -6.48 -13.98 5.02
N ALA A 78 -6.98 -13.32 6.07
CA ALA A 78 -6.34 -13.27 7.37
C ALA A 78 -5.96 -14.64 7.97
N PRO A 79 -6.80 -15.70 7.90
CA PRO A 79 -6.45 -17.02 8.43
C PRO A 79 -5.30 -17.72 7.72
N HIS A 80 -4.96 -17.29 6.50
CA HIS A 80 -3.93 -17.91 5.64
C HIS A 80 -2.59 -17.17 5.66
N LEU A 81 -2.55 -15.98 6.28
CA LEU A 81 -1.35 -15.13 6.27
C LEU A 81 -0.55 -15.28 7.57
N PRO A 82 0.80 -15.32 7.51
CA PRO A 82 1.64 -15.51 8.68
C PRO A 82 1.81 -14.26 9.55
N LEU A 83 1.41 -13.08 9.06
CA LEU A 83 1.41 -11.82 9.80
C LEU A 83 -0.03 -11.31 9.91
N ALA A 84 -0.33 -10.58 11.00
CA ALA A 84 -1.64 -9.99 11.19
C ALA A 84 -1.95 -8.96 10.09
N ILE A 85 -3.24 -8.84 9.74
CA ILE A 85 -3.75 -7.82 8.82
C ILE A 85 -4.98 -7.13 9.42
N PRO A 86 -5.30 -5.87 9.02
CA PRO A 86 -6.43 -5.12 9.59
C PRO A 86 -7.76 -5.70 9.08
N VAL A 87 -8.37 -6.60 9.84
CA VAL A 87 -9.65 -7.23 9.46
C VAL A 87 -10.79 -6.23 9.69
N PRO A 88 -11.53 -5.83 8.64
CA PRO A 88 -12.73 -5.02 8.78
C PRO A 88 -13.83 -5.78 9.51
N VAL A 89 -14.51 -5.07 10.41
CA VAL A 89 -15.63 -5.59 11.21
C VAL A 89 -16.95 -4.88 10.91
N GLY A 90 -16.90 -3.81 10.12
CA GLY A 90 -18.08 -3.09 9.64
C GLY A 90 -17.76 -2.16 8.48
N VAL A 91 -18.75 -1.97 7.61
CA VAL A 91 -18.75 -0.95 6.56
C VAL A 91 -19.92 -0.03 6.80
N GLY A 92 -19.64 1.26 6.94
CA GLY A 92 -20.65 2.30 7.05
C GLY A 92 -21.00 2.88 5.69
N ASP A 93 -22.25 3.32 5.56
CA ASP A 93 -22.76 3.98 4.37
C ASP A 93 -22.60 5.52 4.46
N PRO A 94 -22.69 6.22 3.32
CA PRO A 94 -22.74 7.68 3.28
C PRO A 94 -23.87 8.24 4.15
N ASP A 95 -23.57 9.23 5.00
CA ASP A 95 -24.56 9.89 5.84
C ASP A 95 -24.03 11.25 6.36
N PHE A 96 -24.89 12.07 6.92
CA PHE A 96 -24.58 13.38 7.53
C PHE A 96 -23.71 14.30 6.66
N GLY A 97 -23.90 14.23 5.33
CA GLY A 97 -23.12 15.00 4.36
C GLY A 97 -21.76 14.40 4.01
N TYR A 98 -21.38 13.28 4.61
CA TYR A 98 -20.23 12.49 4.18
C TYR A 98 -20.63 11.57 3.02
N PRO A 99 -19.99 11.67 1.84
CA PRO A 99 -20.57 11.12 0.60
C PRO A 99 -20.14 9.67 0.28
N TRP A 100 -19.26 9.05 1.06
CA TRP A 100 -18.63 7.76 0.68
C TRP A 100 -18.79 6.67 1.72
N PRO A 101 -18.74 5.38 1.32
CA PRO A 101 -18.60 4.27 2.25
C PRO A 101 -17.29 4.40 3.05
N TRP A 102 -17.32 3.96 4.29
CA TRP A 102 -16.20 4.00 5.23
C TRP A 102 -16.13 2.69 6.01
N ALA A 103 -15.02 2.43 6.70
CA ALA A 103 -14.81 1.13 7.35
C ALA A 103 -14.47 1.28 8.84
N VAL A 104 -14.91 0.29 9.62
CA VAL A 104 -14.38 -0.01 10.95
C VAL A 104 -13.61 -1.31 10.87
N SER A 105 -12.36 -1.30 11.33
CA SER A 105 -11.46 -2.46 11.29
C SER A 105 -10.86 -2.73 12.66
N ARG A 106 -10.37 -3.96 12.88
CA ARG A 106 -9.56 -4.26 14.07
C ARG A 106 -8.33 -3.37 14.09
N TRP A 107 -8.03 -2.82 15.26
CA TRP A 107 -6.79 -2.11 15.50
C TRP A 107 -5.64 -3.12 15.63
N LEU A 108 -4.50 -2.80 15.05
CA LEU A 108 -3.26 -3.57 15.20
C LEU A 108 -2.25 -2.69 15.92
N ASP A 109 -1.81 -3.13 17.07
CA ASP A 109 -0.77 -2.44 17.83
C ASP A 109 0.60 -2.71 17.21
N GLY A 110 1.49 -1.73 17.31
CA GLY A 110 2.85 -1.83 16.81
C GLY A 110 3.41 -0.49 16.37
N GLU A 111 4.69 -0.47 16.09
CA GLU A 111 5.41 0.66 15.53
C GLU A 111 5.67 0.43 14.05
N VAL A 112 5.65 1.50 13.27
CA VAL A 112 6.01 1.40 11.83
C VAL A 112 7.45 0.92 11.70
N ALA A 113 7.66 -0.10 10.87
CA ALA A 113 8.98 -0.66 10.61
C ALA A 113 9.97 0.40 10.10
N THR A 114 11.23 0.23 10.46
CA THR A 114 12.32 1.09 10.00
C THR A 114 13.43 0.28 9.34
N VAL A 115 14.17 0.95 8.46
CA VAL A 115 15.34 0.35 7.81
C VAL A 115 16.43 0.00 8.85
N ASP A 116 16.61 0.86 9.86
CA ASP A 116 17.62 0.65 10.89
C ASP A 116 17.33 -0.60 11.73
N ALA A 117 16.04 -0.89 11.99
CA ALA A 117 15.66 -2.06 12.79
C ALA A 117 15.66 -3.36 11.98
N LEU A 118 15.22 -3.33 10.73
CA LEU A 118 14.94 -4.55 9.96
C LEU A 118 15.72 -4.67 8.64
N GLY A 119 16.37 -3.62 8.17
CA GLY A 119 16.98 -3.61 6.84
C GLY A 119 18.00 -4.74 6.59
N ASP A 120 18.81 -5.09 7.57
CA ASP A 120 19.77 -6.18 7.51
C ASP A 120 19.26 -7.53 8.03
N SER A 121 18.00 -7.59 8.47
CA SER A 121 17.41 -8.78 9.05
C SER A 121 17.04 -9.82 7.98
N ALA A 122 17.87 -10.84 7.81
CA ALA A 122 17.52 -11.99 6.97
C ALA A 122 16.23 -12.67 7.42
N ARG A 123 15.97 -12.69 8.73
CA ARG A 123 14.72 -13.22 9.28
C ARG A 123 13.49 -12.42 8.79
N ALA A 124 13.52 -11.09 8.92
CA ALA A 124 12.42 -10.26 8.44
C ALA A 124 12.21 -10.41 6.93
N ALA A 125 13.30 -10.52 6.16
CA ALA A 125 13.24 -10.76 4.74
C ALA A 125 12.55 -12.10 4.40
N VAL A 126 12.86 -13.16 5.11
CA VAL A 126 12.23 -14.49 4.98
C VAL A 126 10.74 -14.42 5.38
N GLU A 127 10.40 -13.77 6.49
CA GLU A 127 9.02 -13.62 6.96
C GLU A 127 8.18 -12.84 5.93
N LEU A 128 8.72 -11.79 5.31
CA LEU A 128 8.04 -11.03 4.24
C LEU A 128 7.89 -11.83 2.95
N ALA A 129 8.90 -12.62 2.57
CA ALA A 129 8.80 -13.53 1.42
C ALA A 129 7.72 -14.59 1.65
N GLN A 130 7.65 -15.16 2.85
CA GLN A 130 6.63 -16.13 3.24
C GLN A 130 5.22 -15.51 3.24
N PHE A 131 5.10 -14.25 3.69
CA PHE A 131 3.84 -13.51 3.64
C PHE A 131 3.34 -13.35 2.20
N LEU A 132 4.20 -12.85 1.29
CA LEU A 132 3.83 -12.69 -0.11
C LEU A 132 3.53 -14.04 -0.78
N ALA A 133 4.32 -15.08 -0.49
CA ALA A 133 4.07 -16.41 -1.00
C ALA A 133 2.73 -16.98 -0.51
N ALA A 134 2.33 -16.71 0.73
CA ALA A 134 1.02 -17.11 1.26
C ALA A 134 -0.11 -16.33 0.59
N LEU A 135 0.04 -15.02 0.43
CA LEU A 135 -0.92 -14.16 -0.28
C LEU A 135 -1.13 -14.63 -1.73
N GLN A 136 -0.04 -14.89 -2.46
CA GLN A 136 -0.09 -15.34 -3.85
C GLN A 136 -0.72 -16.74 -4.03
N ARG A 137 -0.60 -17.62 -3.03
CA ARG A 137 -1.21 -18.95 -3.05
C ARG A 137 -2.68 -18.98 -2.70
N PHE A 138 -3.21 -17.91 -2.13
CA PHE A 138 -4.61 -17.87 -1.73
C PHE A 138 -5.51 -17.97 -2.98
N ALA A 139 -6.33 -19.02 -3.01
CA ALA A 139 -7.32 -19.27 -4.06
C ALA A 139 -8.69 -19.35 -3.38
N PRO A 140 -9.54 -18.33 -3.48
CA PRO A 140 -10.89 -18.40 -2.96
C PRO A 140 -11.68 -19.44 -3.75
N GLU A 141 -12.46 -20.27 -3.06
CA GLU A 141 -13.30 -21.31 -3.69
C GLU A 141 -14.37 -20.68 -4.59
N ASP A 142 -14.89 -19.52 -4.20
CA ASP A 142 -15.85 -18.74 -4.99
C ASP A 142 -15.48 -17.24 -5.00
N ILE A 143 -15.47 -16.63 -6.18
CA ILE A 143 -15.52 -15.19 -6.29
C ILE A 143 -16.99 -14.79 -6.21
N PRO A 144 -17.46 -14.10 -5.15
CA PRO A 144 -18.85 -13.74 -4.99
C PRO A 144 -19.41 -12.99 -6.20
N ALA A 145 -20.64 -13.31 -6.59
CA ALA A 145 -21.34 -12.63 -7.67
C ALA A 145 -21.39 -11.12 -7.39
N GLY A 146 -20.95 -10.31 -8.35
CA GLY A 146 -20.89 -8.84 -8.23
C GLY A 146 -19.48 -8.27 -8.11
N ASN A 147 -18.43 -9.11 -7.93
CA ASN A 147 -17.06 -8.71 -8.11
C ASN A 147 -16.50 -9.39 -9.34
N THR A 148 -16.23 -8.63 -10.36
CA THR A 148 -15.54 -9.14 -11.53
C THR A 148 -14.05 -9.24 -11.23
N ARG A 149 -13.36 -10.21 -11.83
CA ARG A 149 -11.89 -10.24 -11.81
C ARG A 149 -11.31 -8.90 -12.34
N GLU A 150 -12.07 -8.20 -13.16
CA GLU A 150 -11.72 -6.88 -13.73
C GLU A 150 -11.55 -5.81 -12.65
N ASP A 151 -12.39 -5.81 -11.58
CA ASP A 151 -12.28 -4.85 -10.48
C ASP A 151 -11.01 -5.04 -9.63
N LEU A 152 -10.42 -6.23 -9.69
CA LEU A 152 -9.21 -6.62 -8.95
C LEU A 152 -7.96 -6.60 -9.84
N THR A 153 -8.10 -6.46 -11.16
CA THR A 153 -6.96 -6.56 -12.09
C THR A 153 -6.06 -5.34 -11.99
N SER A 154 -4.77 -5.59 -11.78
CA SER A 154 -3.77 -4.53 -11.79
C SER A 154 -3.56 -3.98 -13.19
N ARG A 155 -3.21 -2.71 -13.25
CA ARG A 155 -2.70 -2.12 -14.48
C ARG A 155 -1.24 -2.54 -14.70
N PRO A 156 -0.84 -2.83 -15.93
CA PRO A 156 0.53 -3.21 -16.23
C PRO A 156 1.51 -2.05 -15.95
N LEU A 157 2.77 -2.39 -15.72
CA LEU A 157 3.82 -1.40 -15.47
C LEU A 157 3.92 -0.34 -16.61
N SER A 158 3.63 -0.73 -17.84
CA SER A 158 3.62 0.15 -19.01
C SER A 158 2.65 1.32 -18.92
N ASP A 159 1.56 1.21 -18.17
CA ASP A 159 0.61 2.31 -17.96
C ASP A 159 1.24 3.49 -17.22
N ARG A 160 2.37 3.25 -16.54
CA ARG A 160 3.14 4.28 -15.84
C ARG A 160 4.21 4.94 -16.72
N ASP A 161 4.41 4.48 -17.96
CA ASP A 161 5.56 4.91 -18.78
C ASP A 161 5.67 6.43 -18.91
N ARG A 162 4.60 7.08 -19.38
CA ARG A 162 4.60 8.53 -19.54
C ARG A 162 4.90 9.28 -18.24
N ALA A 163 4.25 8.87 -17.15
CA ALA A 163 4.41 9.54 -15.85
C ALA A 163 5.83 9.34 -15.29
N THR A 164 6.38 8.13 -15.43
CA THR A 164 7.73 7.81 -14.95
C THR A 164 8.79 8.57 -15.73
N ARG A 165 8.71 8.64 -17.07
CA ARG A 165 9.67 9.42 -17.87
C ARG A 165 9.64 10.91 -17.55
N VAL A 166 8.44 11.47 -17.32
CA VAL A 166 8.31 12.87 -16.86
C VAL A 166 8.93 13.05 -15.48
N ALA A 167 8.77 12.10 -14.59
CA ALA A 167 9.35 12.16 -13.24
C ALA A 167 10.89 12.03 -13.29
N ILE A 168 11.45 11.15 -14.15
CA ILE A 168 12.89 11.04 -14.37
C ILE A 168 13.46 12.39 -14.83
N ALA A 169 12.85 13.02 -15.83
CA ALA A 169 13.33 14.30 -16.34
C ALA A 169 13.30 15.43 -15.27
N LYS A 170 12.36 15.39 -14.33
CA LYS A 170 12.24 16.40 -13.26
C LYS A 170 13.33 16.30 -12.18
N VAL A 171 14.00 15.18 -12.05
CA VAL A 171 15.04 14.93 -11.04
C VAL A 171 16.45 15.00 -11.63
N ASP A 172 16.57 15.55 -12.84
CA ASP A 172 17.87 15.82 -13.47
C ASP A 172 18.74 16.72 -12.58
N GLY A 173 20.03 16.37 -12.48
CA GLY A 173 20.96 17.04 -11.56
C GLY A 173 20.85 16.63 -10.07
N VAL A 174 19.83 15.81 -9.72
CA VAL A 174 19.67 15.25 -8.37
C VAL A 174 20.05 13.76 -8.35
N PHE A 175 19.64 13.04 -9.38
CA PHE A 175 19.91 11.62 -9.55
C PHE A 175 20.49 11.32 -10.93
N ASP A 176 21.05 10.13 -11.11
CA ASP A 176 21.51 9.63 -12.40
C ASP A 176 20.31 9.26 -13.29
N THR A 177 19.84 10.22 -14.09
CA THR A 177 18.70 10.06 -14.99
C THR A 177 18.98 9.11 -16.16
N THR A 178 20.26 8.90 -16.52
CA THR A 178 20.67 7.92 -17.52
C THR A 178 20.44 6.52 -16.98
N ALA A 179 20.99 6.20 -15.79
CA ALA A 179 20.78 4.90 -15.16
C ALA A 179 19.29 4.61 -14.86
N MET A 180 18.53 5.63 -14.47
CA MET A 180 17.07 5.50 -14.31
C MET A 180 16.36 5.13 -15.61
N THR A 181 16.74 5.78 -16.71
CA THR A 181 16.14 5.53 -18.03
C THR A 181 16.49 4.12 -18.52
N GLU A 182 17.72 3.69 -18.33
CA GLU A 182 18.17 2.32 -18.66
C GLU A 182 17.39 1.28 -17.85
N LEU A 183 17.32 1.44 -16.51
CA LEU A 183 16.53 0.56 -15.66
C LEU A 183 15.06 0.52 -16.09
N TRP A 184 14.47 1.69 -16.35
CA TRP A 184 13.08 1.78 -16.75
C TRP A 184 12.81 1.05 -18.08
N ASN A 185 13.68 1.25 -19.08
CA ASN A 185 13.59 0.56 -20.36
C ASN A 185 13.75 -0.96 -20.19
N ALA A 186 14.70 -1.40 -19.36
CA ALA A 186 14.89 -2.82 -19.07
C ALA A 186 13.65 -3.42 -18.39
N ALA A 187 13.04 -2.72 -17.44
CA ALA A 187 11.83 -3.17 -16.76
C ALA A 187 10.62 -3.28 -17.71
N LEU A 188 10.45 -2.33 -18.64
CA LEU A 188 9.39 -2.38 -19.64
C LEU A 188 9.62 -3.47 -20.70
N SER A 189 10.87 -3.80 -20.98
CA SER A 189 11.25 -4.84 -21.96
C SER A 189 11.28 -6.24 -21.36
N ALA A 190 11.24 -6.36 -20.03
CA ALA A 190 11.21 -7.66 -19.37
C ALA A 190 9.93 -8.42 -19.74
N PRO A 191 10.01 -9.75 -19.96
CA PRO A 191 8.84 -10.58 -20.20
C PRO A 191 7.73 -10.29 -19.19
N GLY A 192 6.49 -10.13 -19.67
CA GLY A 192 5.32 -9.90 -18.81
C GLY A 192 4.96 -11.14 -17.98
N TRP A 193 4.07 -10.96 -17.03
CA TRP A 193 3.50 -12.08 -16.27
C TRP A 193 2.60 -12.92 -17.18
N ASP A 194 3.00 -14.14 -17.45
CA ASP A 194 2.33 -15.10 -18.36
C ASP A 194 1.61 -16.24 -17.61
N ARG A 195 1.64 -16.20 -16.26
CA ARG A 195 0.99 -17.18 -15.39
C ARG A 195 -0.40 -16.71 -14.96
N SER A 196 -1.16 -17.59 -14.30
CA SER A 196 -2.43 -17.20 -13.69
C SER A 196 -2.25 -15.98 -12.78
N PRO A 197 -3.20 -15.03 -12.79
CA PRO A 197 -3.18 -13.90 -11.87
C PRO A 197 -3.12 -14.39 -10.42
N VAL A 198 -2.26 -13.77 -9.61
CA VAL A 198 -2.13 -14.05 -8.19
C VAL A 198 -2.48 -12.80 -7.38
N TRP A 199 -2.82 -12.97 -6.11
CA TRP A 199 -3.06 -11.85 -5.22
C TRP A 199 -1.77 -11.08 -4.94
N PHE A 200 -1.89 -9.76 -4.86
CA PHE A 200 -0.83 -8.85 -4.44
C PHE A 200 -1.41 -7.78 -3.52
N HIS A 201 -0.56 -7.23 -2.66
CA HIS A 201 -0.90 -6.13 -1.75
C HIS A 201 -1.08 -4.79 -2.50
N GLY A 202 -0.21 -4.53 -3.47
CA GLY A 202 -0.26 -3.36 -4.36
C GLY A 202 0.40 -2.09 -3.84
N ASP A 203 0.71 -2.05 -2.53
CA ASP A 203 1.45 -0.95 -1.88
C ASP A 203 2.39 -1.50 -0.78
N PHE A 204 3.14 -2.56 -1.10
CA PHE A 204 3.95 -3.31 -0.15
C PHE A 204 5.31 -2.65 0.09
N HIS A 205 5.35 -1.73 1.04
CA HIS A 205 6.55 -0.96 1.39
C HIS A 205 6.74 -0.83 2.90
N THR A 206 7.91 -0.36 3.33
CA THR A 206 8.31 -0.26 4.75
C THR A 206 7.28 0.45 5.63
N GLY A 207 6.62 1.51 5.12
CA GLY A 207 5.63 2.29 5.85
C GLY A 207 4.33 1.53 6.17
N ASN A 208 4.08 0.41 5.48
CA ASN A 208 2.90 -0.44 5.67
C ASN A 208 3.20 -1.72 6.46
N LEU A 209 4.33 -1.75 7.16
CA LEU A 209 4.71 -2.84 8.06
C LEU A 209 4.70 -2.36 9.51
N LEU A 210 4.16 -3.18 10.41
CA LEU A 210 4.24 -2.95 11.85
C LEU A 210 5.20 -3.94 12.51
N THR A 211 5.81 -3.46 13.58
CA THR A 211 6.70 -4.25 14.46
C THR A 211 6.21 -4.21 15.90
N SER A 212 6.40 -5.31 16.60
CA SER A 212 6.25 -5.41 18.05
C SER A 212 7.47 -6.13 18.59
N ASP A 213 8.07 -5.63 19.66
CA ASP A 213 9.28 -6.18 20.28
C ASP A 213 10.43 -6.41 19.27
N GLY A 214 10.59 -5.48 18.34
CA GLY A 214 11.64 -5.52 17.32
C GLY A 214 11.44 -6.56 16.22
N ARG A 215 10.25 -7.15 16.08
CA ARG A 215 9.90 -8.17 15.10
C ARG A 215 8.70 -7.74 14.26
N LEU A 216 8.61 -8.22 13.02
CA LEU A 216 7.41 -8.04 12.21
C LEU A 216 6.19 -8.62 12.92
N SER A 217 5.12 -7.84 12.99
CA SER A 217 3.86 -8.22 13.62
C SER A 217 2.67 -8.14 12.66
N ALA A 218 2.64 -7.14 11.79
CA ALA A 218 1.50 -6.94 10.90
C ALA A 218 1.89 -6.27 9.57
N VAL A 219 1.01 -6.46 8.59
CA VAL A 219 0.97 -5.72 7.31
C VAL A 219 -0.34 -4.95 7.26
N ILE A 220 -0.27 -3.67 6.93
CA ILE A 220 -1.43 -2.75 6.90
C ILE A 220 -1.59 -2.10 5.53
N ASP A 221 -2.73 -1.42 5.35
CA ASP A 221 -3.08 -0.63 4.16
C ASP A 221 -3.23 -1.44 2.87
N PHE A 222 -4.27 -2.24 2.82
CA PHE A 222 -4.65 -3.08 1.67
C PHE A 222 -5.45 -2.32 0.60
N GLY A 223 -5.37 -1.00 0.57
CA GLY A 223 -6.04 -0.17 -0.44
C GLY A 223 -5.68 -0.52 -1.88
N GLY A 224 -4.48 -1.05 -2.10
CA GLY A 224 -3.99 -1.53 -3.38
C GLY A 224 -4.27 -3.01 -3.70
N LEU A 225 -4.94 -3.75 -2.79
CA LEU A 225 -5.18 -5.19 -2.95
C LEU A 225 -5.78 -5.53 -4.32
N GLY A 226 -5.18 -6.47 -5.00
CA GLY A 226 -5.63 -6.88 -6.33
C GLY A 226 -5.10 -8.25 -6.77
N MET A 227 -5.38 -8.58 -8.03
CA MET A 227 -4.91 -9.81 -8.68
C MET A 227 -4.20 -9.49 -9.99
N GLY A 228 -3.08 -10.17 -10.27
CA GLY A 228 -2.32 -9.99 -11.51
C GLY A 228 -0.86 -10.35 -11.37
N ASP A 229 0.02 -9.48 -11.92
CA ASP A 229 1.46 -9.56 -11.80
C ASP A 229 1.91 -9.14 -10.38
N PRO A 230 2.54 -10.02 -9.59
CA PRO A 230 2.97 -9.71 -8.23
C PRO A 230 4.22 -8.81 -8.17
N ALA A 231 4.79 -8.42 -9.29
CA ALA A 231 6.01 -7.63 -9.32
C ALA A 231 5.91 -6.29 -8.59
N CYS A 232 4.70 -5.71 -8.45
CA CYS A 232 4.49 -4.48 -7.70
C CYS A 232 4.88 -4.60 -6.22
N ASP A 233 4.69 -5.77 -5.61
CA ASP A 233 5.00 -5.99 -4.19
C ASP A 233 6.51 -6.15 -3.93
N LEU A 234 7.30 -6.39 -4.97
CA LEU A 234 8.77 -6.49 -4.82
C LEU A 234 9.42 -5.16 -4.45
N MET A 235 8.70 -4.04 -4.48
CA MET A 235 9.24 -2.77 -4.05
C MET A 235 9.70 -2.78 -2.57
N ILE A 236 9.18 -3.67 -1.72
CA ILE A 236 9.64 -3.85 -0.35
C ILE A 236 11.14 -4.15 -0.27
N ALA A 237 11.67 -4.91 -1.23
CA ALA A 237 13.08 -5.25 -1.31
C ALA A 237 13.98 -4.01 -1.45
N PHE A 238 13.46 -2.93 -2.02
CA PHE A 238 14.18 -1.69 -2.28
C PHE A 238 13.84 -0.58 -1.29
N THR A 239 12.72 -0.67 -0.58
CA THR A 239 12.36 0.27 0.47
C THR A 239 12.96 -0.09 1.83
N LEU A 240 13.07 -1.38 2.12
CA LEU A 240 13.51 -1.89 3.43
C LEU A 240 14.90 -2.52 3.41
N MET A 241 15.18 -3.44 2.47
CA MET A 241 16.22 -4.45 2.61
C MET A 241 17.62 -3.93 2.21
N SER A 242 18.66 -4.45 2.87
CA SER A 242 20.04 -4.41 2.39
C SER A 242 20.26 -5.44 1.28
N ALA A 243 21.44 -5.43 0.65
CA ALA A 243 21.77 -6.41 -0.38
C ALA A 243 21.67 -7.86 0.12
N ASN A 244 22.15 -8.13 1.35
CA ASN A 244 22.14 -9.47 1.93
C ASN A 244 20.72 -9.97 2.25
N SER A 245 19.92 -9.16 2.93
CA SER A 245 18.54 -9.53 3.26
C SER A 245 17.67 -9.61 2.01
N ARG A 246 17.93 -8.79 0.99
CA ARG A 246 17.27 -8.82 -0.32
C ARG A 246 17.53 -10.13 -1.06
N ALA A 247 18.77 -10.64 -1.02
CA ALA A 247 19.12 -11.94 -1.59
C ALA A 247 18.31 -13.06 -0.92
N ALA A 248 18.25 -13.08 0.41
CA ALA A 248 17.44 -14.05 1.16
C ALA A 248 15.94 -13.96 0.83
N PHE A 249 15.39 -12.75 0.70
CA PHE A 249 14.01 -12.52 0.30
C PHE A 249 13.72 -13.10 -1.09
N ARG A 250 14.58 -12.77 -2.06
CA ARG A 250 14.42 -13.23 -3.45
C ARG A 250 14.50 -14.75 -3.57
N ASP A 251 15.44 -15.37 -2.87
CA ASP A 251 15.65 -16.81 -2.85
C ASP A 251 14.42 -17.55 -2.28
N VAL A 252 13.93 -17.12 -1.12
CA VAL A 252 12.76 -17.73 -0.46
C VAL A 252 11.47 -17.54 -1.27
N LEU A 253 11.28 -16.37 -1.88
CA LEU A 253 10.09 -16.11 -2.71
C LEU A 253 10.15 -16.82 -4.07
N GLY A 254 11.35 -17.22 -4.52
CA GLY A 254 11.55 -17.94 -5.79
C GLY A 254 11.27 -17.10 -7.02
N VAL A 255 11.60 -15.79 -6.98
CA VAL A 255 11.30 -14.83 -8.04
C VAL A 255 12.26 -14.97 -9.21
N ASP A 256 11.71 -15.13 -10.43
CA ASP A 256 12.49 -15.12 -11.66
C ASP A 256 13.04 -13.72 -12.02
N ASP A 257 14.05 -13.69 -12.90
CA ASP A 257 14.75 -12.45 -13.28
C ASP A 257 13.81 -11.43 -13.94
N ALA A 258 12.84 -11.88 -14.73
CA ALA A 258 11.90 -11.00 -15.41
C ALA A 258 10.95 -10.32 -14.41
N THR A 259 10.40 -11.08 -13.47
CA THR A 259 9.55 -10.54 -12.40
C THR A 259 10.35 -9.62 -11.48
N TRP A 260 11.60 -9.98 -11.16
CA TRP A 260 12.49 -9.12 -10.38
C TRP A 260 12.78 -7.79 -11.08
N MET A 261 13.06 -7.82 -12.38
CA MET A 261 13.31 -6.61 -13.17
C MET A 261 12.07 -5.70 -13.21
N ARG A 262 10.88 -6.27 -13.39
CA ARG A 262 9.63 -5.48 -13.30
C ARG A 262 9.43 -4.89 -11.89
N GLY A 263 9.78 -5.64 -10.84
CA GLY A 263 9.76 -5.16 -9.46
C GLY A 263 10.70 -3.96 -9.22
N ARG A 264 11.90 -3.98 -9.80
CA ARG A 264 12.81 -2.82 -9.80
C ARG A 264 12.18 -1.62 -10.50
N GLY A 265 11.49 -1.85 -11.63
CA GLY A 265 10.72 -0.82 -12.33
C GLY A 265 9.61 -0.22 -11.46
N TRP A 266 8.85 -1.06 -10.75
CA TRP A 266 7.84 -0.60 -9.80
C TRP A 266 8.45 0.23 -8.68
N ALA A 267 9.57 -0.21 -8.09
CA ALA A 267 10.26 0.54 -7.05
C ALA A 267 10.74 1.92 -7.56
N LEU A 268 11.31 1.99 -8.76
CA LEU A 268 11.71 3.25 -9.38
C LEU A 268 10.51 4.17 -9.60
N ALA A 269 9.44 3.70 -10.24
CA ALA A 269 8.29 4.51 -10.60
C ALA A 269 7.55 5.05 -9.36
N THR A 270 7.33 4.21 -8.36
CA THR A 270 6.65 4.62 -7.10
C THR A 270 7.54 5.56 -6.28
N GLY A 271 8.84 5.29 -6.19
CA GLY A 271 9.81 6.15 -5.52
C GLY A 271 9.88 7.54 -6.14
N LEU A 272 9.96 7.64 -7.47
CA LEU A 272 9.96 8.91 -8.20
C LEU A 272 8.65 9.69 -8.01
N ASN A 273 7.51 9.01 -8.07
CA ASN A 273 6.21 9.65 -7.86
C ASN A 273 6.09 10.25 -6.46
N ALA A 274 6.48 9.49 -5.43
CA ALA A 274 6.45 9.96 -4.04
C ALA A 274 7.50 11.07 -3.81
N TYR A 275 8.71 10.95 -4.37
CA TYR A 275 9.74 11.99 -4.31
C TYR A 275 9.23 13.31 -4.90
N ALA A 276 8.69 13.26 -6.12
CA ALA A 276 8.18 14.45 -6.81
C ALA A 276 6.99 15.11 -6.09
N SER A 277 6.18 14.32 -5.38
CA SER A 277 4.98 14.83 -4.71
C SER A 277 5.24 15.37 -3.32
N TYR A 278 6.20 14.82 -2.58
CA TYR A 278 6.31 15.05 -1.14
C TYR A 278 7.71 15.42 -0.64
N ALA A 279 8.80 15.18 -1.39
CA ALA A 279 10.16 15.39 -0.88
C ALA A 279 10.45 16.82 -0.43
N ALA A 280 9.88 17.80 -1.13
CA ALA A 280 10.07 19.22 -0.81
C ALA A 280 9.42 19.65 0.51
N VAL A 281 8.37 18.93 0.96
CA VAL A 281 7.56 19.29 2.14
C VAL A 281 7.67 18.29 3.28
N ASN A 282 8.26 17.11 3.03
CA ASN A 282 8.41 16.05 4.02
C ASN A 282 9.82 15.42 3.95
N PRO A 283 10.74 15.83 4.83
CA PRO A 283 12.12 15.30 4.84
C PRO A 283 12.21 13.79 5.03
N ARG A 284 11.28 13.15 5.76
CA ARG A 284 11.26 11.69 5.93
C ARG A 284 10.96 11.00 4.61
N VAL A 285 9.99 11.51 3.86
CA VAL A 285 9.66 10.96 2.52
C VAL A 285 10.85 11.19 1.57
N ALA A 286 11.52 12.32 1.62
CA ALA A 286 12.71 12.58 0.81
C ALA A 286 13.79 11.52 1.06
N VAL A 287 14.11 11.22 2.32
CA VAL A 287 15.12 10.20 2.69
C VAL A 287 14.68 8.80 2.21
N GLN A 288 13.44 8.41 2.48
CA GLN A 288 12.92 7.09 2.13
C GLN A 288 12.90 6.86 0.61
N THR A 289 12.42 7.85 -0.14
CA THR A 289 12.33 7.75 -1.61
C THR A 289 13.69 7.83 -2.28
N THR A 290 14.62 8.65 -1.77
CA THR A 290 16.02 8.64 -2.22
C THR A 290 16.64 7.27 -2.04
N ARG A 291 16.48 6.65 -0.87
CA ARG A 291 16.92 5.28 -0.64
C ARG A 291 16.29 4.30 -1.64
N GLN A 292 14.97 4.32 -1.80
CA GLN A 292 14.23 3.43 -2.68
C GLN A 292 14.74 3.52 -4.13
N ILE A 293 14.87 4.73 -4.65
CA ILE A 293 15.39 4.98 -6.00
C ILE A 293 16.82 4.45 -6.13
N THR A 294 17.70 4.81 -5.19
CA THR A 294 19.11 4.37 -5.21
C THR A 294 19.21 2.84 -5.14
N GLN A 295 18.45 2.19 -4.27
CA GLN A 295 18.45 0.73 -4.15
C GLN A 295 17.89 0.04 -5.39
N ALA A 296 16.88 0.62 -6.05
CA ALA A 296 16.38 0.09 -7.32
C ALA A 296 17.41 0.18 -8.44
N LEU A 297 18.27 1.22 -8.46
CA LEU A 297 19.36 1.37 -9.44
C LEU A 297 20.49 0.36 -9.21
N ILE A 298 20.85 0.07 -7.97
CA ILE A 298 21.92 -0.86 -7.62
C ILE A 298 21.50 -2.31 -7.95
N GLY A 299 20.27 -2.72 -7.69
CA GLY A 299 19.75 -4.07 -8.01
C GLY A 299 19.52 -4.97 -6.82
#